data_7a84da09b32d351e9bac76ee88b3261b
#
_entry.id   7a84da09b32d351e9bac76ee88b3261b
#
_cell.length_a   1.000
_cell.length_b   1.000
_cell.length_c   1.000
_cell.angle_alpha   90.00
_cell.angle_beta   90.00
_cell.angle_gamma   90.00
#
_symmetry.space_group_name_H-M   'P 1'
#
loop_
_entity.id
_entity.type
_entity.pdbx_description
1 polymer ?
#
loop_
_entity_poly.entity_id
_entity_poly.type
_entity_poly.pdbx_seq_one_letter_code
_entity_poly.pdbx_strand_id
1 'polypeptide(L)'
;KMKHLEIEMKTLLSEEEYNRLLAQFSEVTPVTQKNYYLDTPDFYLRHHKIAMRIRTFDTSAELTIKIPQEVGNMEYNQSLTLEEAKYCLENCKLPQGMILEELTIRGLSTSSWVVLGCLTTVRYEKETAIGLMALDQSRYFDIVDYELELEVENGDQGSFDFKEFLQAKDIHYKK
;
A
#
# COMPACT_ATOMS: atom_id res chain seq x y z
N LYS A 1 -16.40 0.68 0.29
CA LYS A 1 -15.95 1.25 1.51
C LYS A 1 -14.89 2.30 1.28
N MET A 2 -15.13 3.48 1.79
CA MET A 2 -14.40 4.64 1.33
C MET A 2 -13.30 5.09 2.29
N LYS A 3 -13.43 4.77 3.58
CA LYS A 3 -12.53 5.32 4.58
C LYS A 3 -12.43 4.37 5.77
N HIS A 4 -11.20 4.07 6.20
CA HIS A 4 -11.01 3.25 7.41
C HIS A 4 -9.65 3.54 8.02
N LEU A 5 -9.53 3.28 9.33
CA LEU A 5 -8.26 3.38 10.02
C LEU A 5 -7.47 2.10 9.77
N GLU A 6 -6.26 2.25 9.26
CA GLU A 6 -5.37 1.14 9.00
C GLU A 6 -4.21 1.16 9.99
N ILE A 7 -4.01 0.04 10.68
CA ILE A 7 -2.86 -0.15 11.56
C ILE A 7 -2.09 -1.34 11.00
N GLU A 8 -0.84 -1.11 10.63
CA GLU A 8 -0.09 -2.08 9.86
C GLU A 8 1.35 -2.16 10.38
N MET A 9 1.86 -3.38 10.47
CA MET A 9 3.27 -3.64 10.73
C MET A 9 3.86 -4.22 9.46
N LYS A 10 5.12 -3.92 9.17
CA LYS A 10 5.75 -4.51 8.01
C LYS A 10 7.25 -4.62 8.22
N THR A 11 7.85 -5.57 7.50
CA THR A 11 9.29 -5.76 7.49
C THR A 11 9.73 -6.12 6.08
N LEU A 12 10.92 -5.65 5.73
CA LEU A 12 11.57 -6.11 4.52
C LEU A 12 12.07 -7.54 4.72
N LEU A 13 12.15 -8.30 3.65
CA LEU A 13 12.58 -9.70 3.67
C LEU A 13 13.72 -9.89 2.69
N SER A 14 14.62 -10.80 3.03
CA SER A 14 15.54 -11.32 2.03
C SER A 14 14.77 -12.28 1.11
N GLU A 15 15.35 -12.59 -0.04
CA GLU A 15 14.74 -13.55 -0.95
C GLU A 15 14.55 -14.91 -0.28
N GLU A 16 15.52 -15.33 0.53
CA GLU A 16 15.44 -16.60 1.24
C GLU A 16 14.29 -16.61 2.24
N GLU A 17 14.14 -15.50 2.99
CA GLU A 17 13.03 -15.38 3.94
C GLU A 17 11.68 -15.40 3.21
N TYR A 18 11.61 -14.71 2.07
CA TYR A 18 10.41 -14.69 1.26
C TYR A 18 10.04 -16.10 0.80
N ASN A 19 11.02 -16.86 0.29
CA ASN A 19 10.76 -18.20 -0.21
C ASN A 19 10.29 -19.13 0.90
N ARG A 20 10.85 -18.97 2.10
CA ARG A 20 10.40 -19.78 3.25
C ARG A 20 8.95 -19.48 3.61
N LEU A 21 8.57 -18.20 3.59
CA LEU A 21 7.20 -17.81 3.92
C LEU A 21 6.21 -18.20 2.84
N LEU A 22 6.65 -18.24 1.58
CA LEU A 22 5.78 -18.54 0.46
C LEU A 22 5.06 -19.87 0.64
N ALA A 23 5.70 -20.84 1.29
CA ALA A 23 5.07 -22.14 1.54
C ALA A 23 3.81 -22.02 2.40
N GLN A 24 3.69 -20.97 3.19
CA GLN A 24 2.53 -20.75 4.05
C GLN A 24 1.35 -20.16 3.32
N PHE A 25 1.55 -19.78 2.06
CA PHE A 25 0.52 -19.17 1.22
C PHE A 25 0.17 -20.08 0.04
N SER A 26 0.47 -21.39 0.15
CA SER A 26 0.31 -22.30 -0.97
C SER A 26 -1.14 -22.43 -1.44
N GLU A 27 -2.10 -22.18 -0.58
CA GLU A 27 -3.53 -22.24 -0.94
C GLU A 27 -4.05 -20.93 -1.52
N VAL A 28 -3.22 -19.88 -1.56
CA VAL A 28 -3.63 -18.52 -1.95
C VAL A 28 -3.25 -18.26 -3.41
N THR A 29 -4.20 -17.71 -4.17
CA THR A 29 -3.90 -17.22 -5.52
C THR A 29 -3.40 -15.78 -5.42
N PRO A 30 -2.21 -15.49 -5.94
CA PRO A 30 -1.68 -14.14 -5.84
C PRO A 30 -2.39 -13.17 -6.77
N VAL A 31 -2.34 -11.89 -6.41
CA VAL A 31 -2.88 -10.81 -7.23
C VAL A 31 -1.72 -9.92 -7.66
N THR A 32 -1.66 -9.62 -8.95
CA THR A 32 -0.67 -8.69 -9.48
C THR A 32 -1.29 -7.31 -9.53
N GLN A 33 -0.56 -6.33 -9.02
CA GLN A 33 -1.02 -4.94 -8.98
C GLN A 33 0.11 -4.02 -9.40
N LYS A 34 -0.27 -2.94 -10.10
CA LYS A 34 0.67 -1.88 -10.43
C LYS A 34 0.32 -0.66 -9.61
N ASN A 35 1.32 -0.11 -8.94
CA ASN A 35 1.13 1.01 -8.01
C ASN A 35 1.86 2.22 -8.57
N TYR A 36 1.10 3.27 -8.89
CA TYR A 36 1.63 4.52 -9.40
C TYR A 36 1.55 5.53 -8.27
N TYR A 37 2.71 5.98 -7.79
CA TYR A 37 2.77 6.90 -6.64
C TYR A 37 2.74 8.34 -7.12
N LEU A 38 1.96 9.17 -6.43
CA LEU A 38 1.68 10.53 -6.84
C LEU A 38 2.07 11.52 -5.74
N ASP A 39 2.57 12.67 -6.16
CA ASP A 39 2.83 13.77 -5.24
C ASP A 39 2.78 15.09 -6.01
N THR A 40 2.88 16.20 -5.29
CA THR A 40 3.06 17.50 -5.92
C THR A 40 4.53 17.64 -6.31
N PRO A 41 4.86 18.59 -7.21
CA PRO A 41 6.26 18.79 -7.62
C PRO A 41 7.20 19.10 -6.46
N ASP A 42 6.71 19.72 -5.41
CA ASP A 42 7.51 20.06 -4.23
C ASP A 42 7.38 19.05 -3.11
N PHE A 43 6.82 17.87 -3.40
CA PHE A 43 6.71 16.75 -2.46
C PHE A 43 5.92 17.09 -1.20
N TYR A 44 4.83 17.83 -1.35
CA TYR A 44 4.00 18.21 -0.21
C TYR A 44 3.53 16.97 0.57
N LEU A 45 3.04 15.94 -0.13
CA LEU A 45 2.52 14.75 0.55
C LEU A 45 3.63 14.04 1.33
N ARG A 46 4.77 13.84 0.68
CA ARG A 46 5.91 13.19 1.32
C ARG A 46 6.34 13.94 2.58
N HIS A 47 6.42 15.26 2.51
CA HIS A 47 6.83 16.08 3.65
C HIS A 47 5.86 15.97 4.82
N HIS A 48 4.61 15.63 4.54
CA HIS A 48 3.58 15.46 5.57
C HIS A 48 3.31 13.99 5.87
N LYS A 49 4.16 13.08 5.37
CA LYS A 49 4.06 11.64 5.56
C LYS A 49 2.75 11.08 5.04
N ILE A 50 2.17 11.74 4.05
CA ILE A 50 0.97 11.29 3.36
C ILE A 50 1.41 10.52 2.12
N ALA A 51 0.73 9.40 1.84
CA ALA A 51 1.02 8.60 0.64
C ALA A 51 -0.23 8.54 -0.23
N MET A 52 -0.06 8.74 -1.53
CA MET A 52 -1.16 8.64 -2.48
C MET A 52 -0.72 7.81 -3.67
N ARG A 53 -1.62 6.93 -4.13
CA ARG A 53 -1.32 6.09 -5.28
C ARG A 53 -2.57 5.78 -6.08
N ILE A 54 -2.37 5.52 -7.36
CA ILE A 54 -3.35 4.83 -8.19
C ILE A 54 -2.83 3.41 -8.35
N ARG A 55 -3.69 2.44 -8.04
CA ARG A 55 -3.35 1.03 -8.16
C ARG A 55 -4.25 0.42 -9.21
N THR A 56 -3.64 -0.31 -10.15
CA THR A 56 -4.41 -1.01 -11.18
C THR A 56 -4.26 -2.51 -11.01
N PHE A 57 -5.37 -3.20 -11.27
CA PHE A 57 -5.47 -4.65 -11.30
C PHE A 57 -5.85 -5.06 -12.73
N ASP A 58 -6.14 -6.33 -12.96
CA ASP A 58 -6.48 -6.81 -14.30
C ASP A 58 -7.68 -6.07 -14.91
N THR A 59 -8.75 -5.85 -14.13
CA THR A 59 -10.00 -5.30 -14.66
C THR A 59 -10.50 -4.10 -13.88
N SER A 60 -9.75 -3.61 -12.90
CA SER A 60 -10.21 -2.52 -12.05
C SER A 60 -9.03 -1.68 -11.57
N ALA A 61 -9.35 -0.58 -10.93
CA ALA A 61 -8.34 0.31 -10.36
C ALA A 61 -8.90 1.02 -9.14
N GLU A 62 -8.02 1.65 -8.39
CA GLU A 62 -8.44 2.46 -7.24
C GLU A 62 -7.44 3.57 -7.00
N LEU A 63 -7.96 4.68 -6.48
CA LEU A 63 -7.16 5.77 -5.96
C LEU A 63 -7.17 5.65 -4.44
N THR A 64 -6.00 5.72 -3.81
CA THR A 64 -5.88 5.59 -2.36
C THR A 64 -5.01 6.72 -1.82
N ILE A 65 -5.42 7.28 -0.69
CA ILE A 65 -4.58 8.19 0.07
C ILE A 65 -4.53 7.70 1.52
N LYS A 66 -3.33 7.72 2.10
CA LYS A 66 -3.11 7.36 3.50
C LYS A 66 -2.60 8.57 4.23
N ILE A 67 -3.35 9.02 5.23
CA ILE A 67 -3.03 10.21 6.01
C ILE A 67 -2.70 9.77 7.43
N PRO A 68 -1.50 10.11 7.95
CA PRO A 68 -1.09 9.63 9.27
C PRO A 68 -1.99 10.14 10.37
N GLN A 69 -2.23 9.26 11.33
CA GLN A 69 -2.97 9.55 12.54
C GLN A 69 -2.03 9.35 13.72
N GLU A 70 -2.53 9.59 14.92
CA GLU A 70 -1.76 9.30 16.13
C GLU A 70 -1.35 7.83 16.16
N VAL A 71 -2.27 6.94 15.80
CA VAL A 71 -2.00 5.51 15.65
C VAL A 71 -2.48 5.12 14.25
N GLY A 72 -1.57 4.59 13.42
CA GLY A 72 -1.90 4.14 12.08
C GLY A 72 -2.16 5.26 11.11
N ASN A 73 -2.85 4.95 10.03
CA ASN A 73 -3.20 5.88 8.97
C ASN A 73 -4.70 5.84 8.72
N MET A 74 -5.26 7.01 8.41
CA MET A 74 -6.61 7.03 7.86
C MET A 74 -6.47 6.79 6.36
N GLU A 75 -7.05 5.71 5.90
CA GLU A 75 -6.98 5.32 4.49
C GLU A 75 -8.31 5.63 3.81
N TYR A 76 -8.23 6.38 2.71
CA TYR A 76 -9.38 6.67 1.86
C TYR A 76 -9.16 5.94 0.55
N ASN A 77 -10.19 5.23 0.08
CA ASN A 77 -10.13 4.48 -1.17
C ASN A 77 -11.28 4.90 -2.07
N GLN A 78 -10.99 5.04 -3.35
CA GLN A 78 -11.97 5.40 -4.35
C GLN A 78 -11.81 4.47 -5.54
N SER A 79 -12.88 3.76 -5.89
CA SER A 79 -12.85 2.85 -7.04
C SER A 79 -12.80 3.62 -8.34
N LEU A 80 -12.00 3.13 -9.29
CA LEU A 80 -11.87 3.71 -10.62
C LEU A 80 -12.00 2.59 -11.64
N THR A 81 -12.46 2.94 -12.83
CA THR A 81 -12.30 2.05 -13.98
C THR A 81 -10.85 2.14 -14.43
N LEU A 82 -10.42 1.16 -15.23
CA LEU A 82 -9.07 1.22 -15.82
C LEU A 82 -8.93 2.45 -16.72
N GLU A 83 -9.99 2.81 -17.41
CA GLU A 83 -9.99 4.00 -18.29
C GLU A 83 -9.82 5.28 -17.47
N GLU A 84 -10.54 5.39 -16.36
CA GLU A 84 -10.40 6.55 -15.48
C GLU A 84 -9.00 6.66 -14.91
N ALA A 85 -8.44 5.53 -14.49
CA ALA A 85 -7.06 5.50 -13.96
C ALA A 85 -6.08 5.95 -15.02
N LYS A 86 -6.22 5.45 -16.24
CA LYS A 86 -5.34 5.82 -17.35
C LYS A 86 -5.42 7.32 -17.63
N TYR A 87 -6.64 7.85 -17.67
CA TYR A 87 -6.83 9.28 -17.91
C TYR A 87 -6.14 10.12 -16.83
N CYS A 88 -6.32 9.76 -15.58
CA CYS A 88 -5.71 10.49 -14.47
C CYS A 88 -4.20 10.47 -14.56
N LEU A 89 -3.63 9.30 -14.86
CA LEU A 89 -2.17 9.18 -14.95
C LEU A 89 -1.60 9.95 -16.15
N GLU A 90 -2.29 9.91 -17.28
CA GLU A 90 -1.81 10.58 -18.49
C GLU A 90 -1.94 12.09 -18.41
N ASN A 91 -2.95 12.58 -17.69
CA ASN A 91 -3.24 14.01 -17.62
C ASN A 91 -2.83 14.64 -16.29
N CYS A 92 -2.24 13.86 -15.40
CA CYS A 92 -1.79 14.34 -14.08
C CYS A 92 -2.91 15.02 -13.31
N LYS A 93 -4.09 14.41 -13.35
CA LYS A 93 -5.31 14.93 -12.71
C LYS A 93 -5.92 13.88 -11.81
N LEU A 94 -6.61 14.34 -10.78
CA LEU A 94 -7.33 13.45 -9.88
C LEU A 94 -8.82 13.45 -10.23
N PRO A 95 -9.49 12.31 -10.00
CA PRO A 95 -10.93 12.25 -10.25
C PRO A 95 -11.69 13.00 -9.16
N GLN A 96 -12.91 13.39 -9.47
CA GLN A 96 -13.81 13.95 -8.46
C GLN A 96 -14.10 12.87 -7.43
N GLY A 97 -14.24 13.27 -6.17
CA GLY A 97 -14.57 12.35 -5.10
C GLY A 97 -13.99 12.78 -3.77
N MET A 98 -14.10 11.87 -2.79
CA MET A 98 -13.75 12.15 -1.41
C MET A 98 -12.28 12.53 -1.26
N ILE A 99 -11.39 11.89 -2.03
CA ILE A 99 -9.96 12.16 -1.90
C ILE A 99 -9.63 13.57 -2.39
N LEU A 100 -10.19 13.98 -3.52
CA LEU A 100 -9.98 15.34 -4.01
C LEU A 100 -10.55 16.35 -3.02
N GLU A 101 -11.70 16.04 -2.42
CA GLU A 101 -12.29 16.92 -1.39
C GLU A 101 -11.36 17.08 -0.19
N GLU A 102 -10.76 15.98 0.25
CA GLU A 102 -9.81 16.01 1.36
C GLU A 102 -8.59 16.86 1.02
N LEU A 103 -8.08 16.74 -0.20
CA LEU A 103 -6.94 17.53 -0.67
C LEU A 103 -7.31 19.01 -0.82
N THR A 104 -8.56 19.28 -1.21
CA THR A 104 -9.06 20.65 -1.31
C THR A 104 -9.03 21.35 0.05
N ILE A 105 -9.42 20.64 1.11
CA ILE A 105 -9.38 21.17 2.46
C ILE A 105 -7.96 21.58 2.83
N ARG A 106 -6.96 20.88 2.31
CA ARG A 106 -5.54 21.17 2.55
C ARG A 106 -4.96 22.19 1.60
N GLY A 107 -5.80 22.77 0.71
CA GLY A 107 -5.34 23.79 -0.25
C GLY A 107 -4.65 23.23 -1.47
N LEU A 108 -4.87 21.95 -1.79
CA LEU A 108 -4.17 21.28 -2.88
C LEU A 108 -5.06 20.99 -4.09
N SER A 109 -6.26 21.61 -4.17
CA SER A 109 -7.22 21.28 -5.21
C SER A 109 -6.74 21.61 -6.63
N THR A 110 -5.87 22.61 -6.77
CA THR A 110 -5.38 23.05 -8.06
C THR A 110 -3.93 22.63 -8.31
N SER A 111 -3.41 21.75 -7.49
CA SER A 111 -2.03 21.31 -7.62
C SER A 111 -1.83 20.52 -8.90
N SER A 112 -0.64 20.64 -9.47
CA SER A 112 -0.16 19.72 -10.49
C SER A 112 0.29 18.46 -9.81
N TRP A 113 -0.08 17.32 -10.39
CA TRP A 113 0.31 16.03 -9.80
C TRP A 113 1.40 15.39 -10.65
N VAL A 114 2.34 14.75 -10.00
CA VAL A 114 3.48 14.11 -10.65
C VAL A 114 3.45 12.63 -10.30
N VAL A 115 3.65 11.79 -11.32
CA VAL A 115 3.81 10.36 -11.09
C VAL A 115 5.28 10.11 -10.77
N LEU A 116 5.55 9.75 -9.51
CA LEU A 116 6.92 9.58 -9.03
C LEU A 116 7.53 8.28 -9.51
N GLY A 117 6.71 7.24 -9.70
CA GLY A 117 7.21 5.96 -10.14
C GLY A 117 6.10 4.92 -10.15
N CYS A 118 6.42 3.76 -10.72
CA CYS A 118 5.49 2.64 -10.81
C CYS A 118 6.16 1.40 -10.26
N LEU A 119 5.46 0.69 -9.38
CA LEU A 119 5.93 -0.52 -8.76
C LEU A 119 4.96 -1.64 -9.09
N THR A 120 5.47 -2.74 -9.65
CA THR A 120 4.63 -3.92 -9.90
C THR A 120 4.80 -4.89 -8.75
N THR A 121 3.70 -5.22 -8.09
CA THR A 121 3.70 -6.10 -6.91
C THR A 121 2.87 -7.34 -7.16
N VAL A 122 3.44 -8.49 -6.82
CA VAL A 122 2.70 -9.75 -6.75
C VAL A 122 2.44 -9.99 -5.28
N ARG A 123 1.17 -10.01 -4.90
CA ARG A 123 0.75 -10.07 -3.50
C ARG A 123 0.00 -11.34 -3.20
N TYR A 124 0.45 -12.05 -2.16
CA TYR A 124 -0.28 -13.15 -1.55
C TYR A 124 -0.89 -12.63 -0.26
N GLU A 125 -2.20 -12.75 -0.12
CA GLU A 125 -2.87 -12.16 1.04
C GLU A 125 -3.81 -13.18 1.66
N LYS A 126 -3.82 -13.28 2.99
CA LYS A 126 -4.78 -14.13 3.68
C LYS A 126 -5.02 -13.69 5.11
N GLU A 127 -6.22 -13.98 5.59
CA GLU A 127 -6.54 -13.79 7.01
C GLU A 127 -5.83 -14.85 7.83
N THR A 128 -5.29 -14.42 8.96
CA THR A 128 -4.63 -15.32 9.90
C THR A 128 -5.17 -15.03 11.30
N ALA A 129 -4.76 -15.85 12.25
CA ALA A 129 -5.18 -15.65 13.65
C ALA A 129 -4.71 -14.32 14.22
N ILE A 130 -3.64 -13.74 13.67
CA ILE A 130 -3.07 -12.50 14.21
C ILE A 130 -3.41 -11.28 13.38
N GLY A 131 -4.06 -11.45 12.24
CA GLY A 131 -4.48 -10.33 11.38
C GLY A 131 -4.40 -10.67 9.91
N LEU A 132 -4.62 -9.67 9.08
CA LEU A 132 -4.55 -9.83 7.63
C LEU A 132 -3.09 -9.72 7.18
N MET A 133 -2.58 -10.81 6.63
CA MET A 133 -1.17 -10.92 6.28
C MET A 133 -0.99 -10.84 4.78
N ALA A 134 -0.01 -10.05 4.34
CA ALA A 134 0.31 -9.89 2.92
C ALA A 134 1.80 -10.14 2.70
N LEU A 135 2.09 -11.00 1.73
CA LEU A 135 3.46 -11.31 1.33
C LEU A 135 3.66 -10.78 -0.07
N ASP A 136 4.59 -9.84 -0.22
CA ASP A 136 4.77 -9.06 -1.45
C ASP A 136 6.13 -9.29 -2.09
N GLN A 137 6.09 -9.44 -3.41
CA GLN A 137 7.28 -9.32 -4.24
C GLN A 137 7.05 -8.13 -5.16
N SER A 138 7.89 -7.11 -5.03
CA SER A 138 7.73 -5.87 -5.79
C SER A 138 8.91 -5.66 -6.71
N ARG A 139 8.63 -5.18 -7.92
CA ARG A 139 9.64 -4.96 -8.94
C ARG A 139 9.58 -3.52 -9.44
N TYR A 140 10.76 -2.90 -9.47
CA TYR A 140 10.95 -1.56 -10.03
C TYR A 140 12.21 -1.63 -10.91
N PHE A 141 12.04 -1.54 -12.23
CA PHE A 141 13.11 -1.82 -13.20
C PHE A 141 13.66 -3.23 -12.96
N ASP A 142 14.95 -3.37 -12.67
CA ASP A 142 15.56 -4.65 -12.39
C ASP A 142 15.76 -4.92 -10.89
N ILE A 143 15.22 -4.05 -10.06
CA ILE A 143 15.29 -4.20 -8.60
C ILE A 143 14.07 -4.97 -8.13
N VAL A 144 14.28 -5.97 -7.27
CA VAL A 144 13.21 -6.76 -6.67
C VAL A 144 13.33 -6.68 -5.16
N ASP A 145 12.23 -6.32 -4.51
CA ASP A 145 12.15 -6.26 -3.06
C ASP A 145 11.06 -7.18 -2.56
N TYR A 146 11.24 -7.67 -1.34
CA TYR A 146 10.28 -8.56 -0.69
C TYR A 146 9.85 -7.98 0.63
N GLU A 147 8.58 -8.14 0.97
CA GLU A 147 8.02 -7.49 2.15
C GLU A 147 6.92 -8.35 2.75
N LEU A 148 6.82 -8.35 4.07
CA LEU A 148 5.70 -8.95 4.79
C LEU A 148 5.00 -7.86 5.55
N GLU A 149 3.66 -7.82 5.42
CA GLU A 149 2.81 -6.86 6.11
C GLU A 149 1.79 -7.60 6.95
N LEU A 150 1.43 -7.01 8.07
CA LEU A 150 0.34 -7.50 8.92
C LEU A 150 -0.54 -6.33 9.27
N GLU A 151 -1.81 -6.40 8.85
CA GLU A 151 -2.80 -5.39 9.19
C GLU A 151 -3.61 -5.90 10.38
N VAL A 152 -3.74 -5.06 11.41
CA VAL A 152 -4.33 -5.44 12.69
C VAL A 152 -5.34 -4.39 13.15
N GLU A 153 -6.18 -4.77 14.10
CA GLU A 153 -7.13 -3.84 14.71
C GLU A 153 -6.56 -3.17 15.95
N ASN A 154 -5.71 -3.88 16.69
CA ASN A 154 -5.09 -3.36 17.90
C ASN A 154 -3.58 -3.27 17.71
N GLY A 155 -3.04 -2.06 17.81
CA GLY A 155 -1.63 -1.82 17.52
C GLY A 155 -0.67 -2.51 18.48
N ASP A 156 -0.98 -2.47 19.79
CA ASP A 156 -0.10 -3.07 20.79
C ASP A 156 -0.06 -4.59 20.65
N GLN A 157 -1.24 -5.22 20.57
CA GLN A 157 -1.32 -6.66 20.40
C GLN A 157 -0.71 -7.08 19.07
N GLY A 158 -0.99 -6.32 18.01
CA GLY A 158 -0.45 -6.61 16.69
C GLY A 158 1.06 -6.53 16.64
N SER A 159 1.64 -5.54 17.31
CA SER A 159 3.10 -5.40 17.38
C SER A 159 3.72 -6.60 18.07
N PHE A 160 3.13 -7.03 19.17
CA PHE A 160 3.59 -8.21 19.88
C PHE A 160 3.48 -9.46 19.02
N ASP A 161 2.32 -9.66 18.41
CA ASP A 161 2.07 -10.83 17.58
C ASP A 161 3.01 -10.88 16.38
N PHE A 162 3.28 -9.73 15.77
CA PHE A 162 4.16 -9.66 14.60
C PHE A 162 5.59 -10.06 14.99
N LYS A 163 6.07 -9.53 16.11
CA LYS A 163 7.42 -9.88 16.61
C LYS A 163 7.53 -11.36 16.90
N GLU A 164 6.50 -11.94 17.53
CA GLU A 164 6.48 -13.37 17.83
C GLU A 164 6.49 -14.19 16.55
N PHE A 165 5.69 -13.76 15.56
CA PHE A 165 5.65 -14.46 14.28
C PHE A 165 7.01 -14.44 13.59
N LEU A 166 7.64 -13.27 13.52
CA LEU A 166 8.94 -13.14 12.86
C LEU A 166 9.99 -14.01 13.56
N GLN A 167 9.99 -14.00 14.89
CA GLN A 167 10.94 -14.78 15.66
C GLN A 167 10.73 -16.27 15.41
N ALA A 168 9.49 -16.73 15.39
CA ALA A 168 9.18 -18.14 15.14
C ALA A 168 9.60 -18.59 13.75
N LYS A 169 9.65 -17.66 12.78
CA LYS A 169 10.03 -17.96 11.39
C LYS A 169 11.49 -17.63 11.09
N ASP A 170 12.24 -17.24 12.10
CA ASP A 170 13.64 -16.85 11.95
C ASP A 170 13.81 -15.74 10.92
N ILE A 171 13.01 -14.71 11.08
CA ILE A 171 13.05 -13.53 10.21
C ILE A 171 13.50 -12.33 11.04
N HIS A 172 14.51 -11.62 10.54
CA HIS A 172 15.01 -10.42 11.20
C HIS A 172 14.21 -9.21 10.75
N TYR A 173 13.66 -8.48 11.72
CA TYR A 173 12.91 -7.25 11.42
C TYR A 173 13.83 -6.24 10.73
N LYS A 174 13.38 -5.68 9.61
CA LYS A 174 14.10 -4.67 8.84
C LYS A 174 13.11 -3.61 8.35
N LYS A 175 13.52 -2.38 8.46
CA LYS A 175 12.72 -1.29 7.90
C LYS A 175 12.98 -1.11 6.43
#